data_8d96ed551a84da8f918720361f8a0a17
#
_entry.id   8d96ed551a84da8f918720361f8a0a17
#
_cell.length_a   1.000
_cell.length_b   1.000
_cell.length_c   1.000
_cell.angle_alpha   90.00
_cell.angle_beta   90.00
_cell.angle_gamma   90.00
#
_symmetry.space_group_name_H-M   'P 1'
#
loop_
_entity.id
_entity.type
_entity.pdbx_description
1 polymer ?
#
loop_
_entity_poly.entity_id
_entity_poly.type
_entity_poly.pdbx_seq_one_letter_code
_entity_poly.pdbx_strand_id
1 'polypeptide(L)'
;MEYKSLQQLKKEYLETPIPERLDFLVRKALKDKGAYKIKRKDTFKRIRVAAASIAVSVAVLTAGINSSPVFASTLSKIPGLDRIVKVLTFREYKVDEGKFNANIKVPSIQGMENKTLENALNEKYLEENKKLYKEFVAGMEDMKESGIDGHLGVESGYTVKTDTDRILSVARYVVNTVGSSSTVMKYDTIDKQKEILITLPSLFKDSSYVEIISENIKEQMLEQHKSDENKVYWIEGMGLDPVTEPFRKISGEQNFYIDSEGKLIISFDKYEVAPGYMGIQEFIIPTEAIADILVSNEYIK
;
A
#
# COMPACT_ATOMS: atom_id res chain seq x y z
N MET A 1 18.88 38.75 -14.88
CA MET A 1 19.52 37.42 -14.73
C MET A 1 19.37 36.70 -16.05
N GLU A 2 20.49 36.45 -16.77
CA GLU A 2 20.44 35.70 -18.02
C GLU A 2 20.19 34.23 -17.73
N TYR A 3 19.13 33.66 -18.29
CA TYR A 3 18.86 32.24 -18.24
C TYR A 3 19.85 31.49 -19.16
N LYS A 4 20.78 30.74 -18.59
CA LYS A 4 21.65 29.82 -19.34
C LYS A 4 20.82 28.79 -20.07
N SER A 5 21.08 28.56 -21.37
CA SER A 5 20.37 27.52 -22.11
C SER A 5 20.73 26.11 -21.59
N LEU A 6 19.80 25.15 -21.73
CA LEU A 6 20.00 23.77 -21.30
C LEU A 6 21.28 23.13 -21.90
N GLN A 7 21.65 23.54 -23.12
CA GLN A 7 22.87 23.10 -23.78
C GLN A 7 24.14 23.64 -23.10
N GLN A 8 24.09 24.88 -22.59
CA GLN A 8 25.20 25.46 -21.84
C GLN A 8 25.39 24.78 -20.49
N LEU A 9 24.29 24.47 -19.78
CA LEU A 9 24.33 23.73 -18.51
C LEU A 9 24.86 22.32 -18.71
N LYS A 10 24.45 21.63 -19.79
CA LYS A 10 24.95 20.29 -20.12
C LYS A 10 26.44 20.28 -20.47
N LYS A 11 26.91 21.30 -21.17
CA LYS A 11 28.32 21.48 -21.50
C LYS A 11 29.17 21.76 -20.25
N GLU A 12 28.68 22.64 -19.36
CA GLU A 12 29.32 22.97 -18.08
C GLU A 12 29.41 21.73 -17.15
N TYR A 13 28.37 20.88 -17.14
CA TYR A 13 28.35 19.61 -16.39
C TYR A 13 29.38 18.62 -16.95
N LEU A 14 29.49 18.46 -18.25
CA LEU A 14 30.42 17.55 -18.89
C LEU A 14 31.90 18.05 -18.83
N GLU A 15 32.11 19.36 -18.73
CA GLU A 15 33.44 19.96 -18.62
C GLU A 15 33.88 20.15 -17.16
N THR A 16 33.02 19.85 -16.18
CA THR A 16 33.39 19.90 -14.74
C THR A 16 34.43 18.83 -14.46
N PRO A 17 35.67 19.16 -14.10
CA PRO A 17 36.72 18.17 -13.86
C PRO A 17 36.38 17.34 -12.63
N ILE A 18 36.38 16.04 -12.80
CA ILE A 18 36.22 15.09 -11.68
C ILE A 18 37.45 15.25 -10.77
N PRO A 19 37.31 15.60 -9.49
CA PRO A 19 38.45 15.77 -8.60
C PRO A 19 39.27 14.47 -8.54
N GLU A 20 40.59 14.54 -8.76
CA GLU A 20 41.52 13.36 -8.70
C GLU A 20 41.37 12.58 -7.38
N ARG A 21 40.90 13.23 -6.35
CA ARG A 21 40.65 12.64 -5.03
C ARG A 21 39.47 11.66 -5.04
N LEU A 22 38.53 11.80 -5.99
CA LEU A 22 37.39 10.88 -6.09
C LEU A 22 37.82 9.52 -6.62
N ASP A 23 38.71 9.45 -7.62
CA ASP A 23 39.26 8.21 -8.16
C ASP A 23 40.07 7.46 -7.08
N PHE A 24 40.83 8.20 -6.27
CA PHE A 24 41.53 7.64 -5.12
C PHE A 24 40.58 7.06 -4.05
N LEU A 25 39.51 7.74 -3.73
CA LEU A 25 38.51 7.29 -2.74
C LEU A 25 37.76 6.06 -3.23
N VAL A 26 37.38 6.03 -4.52
CA VAL A 26 36.71 4.87 -5.14
C VAL A 26 37.65 3.67 -5.15
N ARG A 27 38.92 3.84 -5.59
CA ARG A 27 39.93 2.78 -5.59
C ARG A 27 40.25 2.30 -4.18
N LYS A 28 40.28 3.20 -3.19
CA LYS A 28 40.48 2.85 -1.80
C LYS A 28 39.32 2.02 -1.26
N ALA A 29 38.08 2.44 -1.51
CA ALA A 29 36.86 1.73 -1.09
C ALA A 29 36.76 0.33 -1.74
N LEU A 30 37.18 0.21 -3.01
CA LEU A 30 37.24 -1.10 -3.71
C LEU A 30 38.35 -1.99 -3.17
N LYS A 31 39.51 -1.42 -2.75
CA LYS A 31 40.65 -2.15 -2.20
C LYS A 31 40.39 -2.63 -0.77
N ASP A 32 39.72 -1.84 0.03
CA ASP A 32 39.38 -2.18 1.42
C ASP A 32 38.33 -3.32 1.49
N LYS A 33 37.44 -3.47 0.47
CA LYS A 33 36.56 -4.64 0.33
C LYS A 33 37.29 -5.97 0.08
N GLY A 34 38.56 -5.96 -0.36
CA GLY A 34 39.36 -7.16 -0.60
C GLY A 34 40.07 -7.74 0.63
N ALA A 35 40.07 -7.05 1.78
CA ALA A 35 40.89 -7.41 2.93
C ALA A 35 40.10 -8.03 4.12
N TYR A 36 38.79 -8.13 4.06
CA TYR A 36 38.02 -8.78 5.14
C TYR A 36 37.89 -10.28 4.90
N LYS A 37 38.87 -11.03 5.30
CA LYS A 37 38.73 -12.46 5.61
C LYS A 37 37.93 -12.57 6.93
N ILE A 38 36.60 -12.67 6.81
CA ILE A 38 35.70 -12.94 7.93
C ILE A 38 36.04 -14.33 8.47
N LYS A 39 36.46 -14.42 9.74
CA LYS A 39 36.56 -15.67 10.49
C LYS A 39 35.18 -16.27 10.66
N ARG A 40 34.87 -17.26 9.86
CA ARG A 40 33.56 -17.90 9.60
C ARG A 40 32.92 -18.65 10.79
N LYS A 41 33.50 -18.64 11.98
CA LYS A 41 33.05 -19.56 13.06
C LYS A 41 32.10 -19.00 14.10
N ASP A 42 32.06 -17.70 14.35
CA ASP A 42 31.24 -17.15 15.43
C ASP A 42 29.92 -16.47 14.97
N THR A 43 29.84 -16.09 13.70
CA THR A 43 28.68 -15.40 13.13
C THR A 43 27.47 -16.34 13.00
N PHE A 44 27.70 -17.61 12.63
CA PHE A 44 26.63 -18.60 12.52
C PHE A 44 25.91 -18.94 13.83
N LYS A 45 26.61 -18.84 14.98
CA LYS A 45 25.95 -19.03 16.30
C LYS A 45 25.07 -17.83 16.67
N ARG A 46 25.51 -16.61 16.35
CA ARG A 46 24.73 -15.39 16.64
C ARG A 46 23.50 -15.26 15.73
N ILE A 47 23.63 -15.63 14.45
CA ILE A 47 22.51 -15.65 13.50
C ILE A 47 21.46 -16.71 13.91
N ARG A 48 21.89 -17.89 14.37
CA ARG A 48 20.96 -18.91 14.90
C ARG A 48 20.22 -18.45 16.17
N VAL A 49 20.87 -17.67 17.01
CA VAL A 49 20.24 -17.10 18.24
C VAL A 49 19.27 -15.98 17.87
N ALA A 50 19.62 -15.12 16.90
CA ALA A 50 18.70 -14.06 16.43
C ALA A 50 17.48 -14.64 15.70
N ALA A 51 17.67 -15.60 14.79
CA ALA A 51 16.57 -16.29 14.12
C ALA A 51 15.70 -17.09 15.11
N ALA A 52 16.30 -17.68 16.14
CA ALA A 52 15.56 -18.35 17.20
C ALA A 52 14.77 -17.37 18.08
N SER A 53 15.29 -16.18 18.36
CA SER A 53 14.57 -15.16 19.13
C SER A 53 13.38 -14.57 18.37
N ILE A 54 13.51 -14.37 17.05
CA ILE A 54 12.40 -13.93 16.18
C ILE A 54 11.35 -15.04 16.09
N ALA A 55 11.75 -16.30 15.89
CA ALA A 55 10.84 -17.44 15.87
C ALA A 55 10.12 -17.64 17.21
N VAL A 56 10.80 -17.40 18.34
CA VAL A 56 10.20 -17.47 19.68
C VAL A 56 9.25 -16.31 19.92
N SER A 57 9.57 -15.08 19.45
CA SER A 57 8.66 -13.92 19.56
C SER A 57 7.38 -14.12 18.74
N VAL A 58 7.51 -14.67 17.52
CA VAL A 58 6.36 -15.03 16.67
C VAL A 58 5.56 -16.18 17.29
N ALA A 59 6.23 -17.19 17.84
CA ALA A 59 5.56 -18.33 18.50
C ALA A 59 4.83 -17.91 19.78
N VAL A 60 5.40 -17.02 20.58
CA VAL A 60 4.77 -16.49 21.81
C VAL A 60 3.58 -15.60 21.48
N LEU A 61 3.68 -14.73 20.46
CA LEU A 61 2.54 -13.95 19.96
C LEU A 61 1.47 -14.85 19.33
N THR A 62 1.87 -15.86 18.56
CA THR A 62 0.95 -16.82 17.93
C THR A 62 0.25 -17.69 18.98
N ALA A 63 0.95 -18.16 20.00
CA ALA A 63 0.38 -18.95 21.09
C ALA A 63 -0.50 -18.11 22.03
N GLY A 64 -0.11 -16.87 22.33
CA GLY A 64 -0.89 -15.99 23.23
C GLY A 64 -2.23 -15.56 22.62
N ILE A 65 -2.31 -15.39 21.31
CA ILE A 65 -3.55 -14.98 20.60
C ILE A 65 -4.43 -16.19 20.28
N ASN A 66 -3.84 -17.35 19.94
CA ASN A 66 -4.59 -18.58 19.72
C ASN A 66 -5.10 -19.24 21.03
N SER A 67 -4.56 -18.84 22.18
CA SER A 67 -4.98 -19.42 23.48
C SER A 67 -5.99 -18.58 24.24
N SER A 68 -6.51 -17.48 23.65
CA SER A 68 -7.58 -16.72 24.30
C SER A 68 -8.95 -17.00 23.65
N PRO A 69 -9.56 -18.14 23.98
CA PRO A 69 -10.98 -18.39 23.68
C PRO A 69 -11.89 -17.37 24.36
N VAL A 70 -11.35 -16.64 25.35
CA VAL A 70 -12.06 -15.62 26.14
C VAL A 70 -12.48 -14.42 25.29
N PHE A 71 -11.68 -14.00 24.30
CA PHE A 71 -12.04 -12.86 23.45
C PHE A 71 -13.17 -13.22 22.48
N ALA A 72 -13.09 -14.38 21.83
CA ALA A 72 -14.16 -14.88 20.97
C ALA A 72 -15.44 -15.19 21.75
N SER A 73 -15.32 -15.77 22.97
CA SER A 73 -16.47 -16.12 23.80
C SER A 73 -17.13 -14.94 24.51
N THR A 74 -16.43 -13.83 24.68
CA THR A 74 -17.01 -12.60 25.27
C THR A 74 -17.90 -11.88 24.28
N LEU A 75 -17.55 -11.87 23.00
CA LEU A 75 -18.35 -11.28 21.93
C LEU A 75 -19.60 -12.11 21.59
N SER A 76 -19.51 -13.44 21.64
CA SER A 76 -20.65 -14.34 21.36
C SER A 76 -21.73 -14.36 22.44
N LYS A 77 -21.49 -13.74 23.60
CA LYS A 77 -22.44 -13.70 24.73
C LYS A 77 -23.33 -12.49 24.77
N ILE A 78 -23.18 -11.55 23.83
CA ILE A 78 -24.04 -10.37 23.77
C ILE A 78 -25.21 -10.68 22.82
N PRO A 79 -26.45 -10.85 23.32
CA PRO A 79 -27.60 -11.16 22.48
C PRO A 79 -27.82 -10.05 21.43
N GLY A 80 -27.91 -10.43 20.14
CA GLY A 80 -28.14 -9.52 19.02
C GLY A 80 -26.87 -8.99 18.32
N LEU A 81 -25.64 -9.33 18.80
CA LEU A 81 -24.38 -8.99 18.13
C LEU A 81 -23.91 -10.07 17.15
N ASP A 82 -24.53 -11.20 17.14
CA ASP A 82 -24.30 -12.34 16.25
C ASP A 82 -24.60 -12.07 14.76
N ARG A 83 -25.28 -10.96 14.46
CA ARG A 83 -25.64 -10.51 13.09
C ARG A 83 -24.88 -9.26 12.60
N ILE A 84 -23.91 -8.77 13.37
CA ILE A 84 -23.18 -7.57 12.99
C ILE A 84 -21.85 -7.98 12.34
N VAL A 85 -21.69 -7.73 11.05
CA VAL A 85 -20.40 -7.88 10.35
C VAL A 85 -19.43 -6.86 10.92
N LYS A 86 -18.28 -7.32 11.40
CA LYS A 86 -17.23 -6.49 12.03
C LYS A 86 -15.88 -6.75 11.40
N VAL A 87 -15.03 -5.71 11.38
CA VAL A 87 -13.63 -5.83 11.01
C VAL A 87 -12.78 -5.65 12.27
N LEU A 88 -11.95 -6.63 12.58
CA LEU A 88 -11.11 -6.66 13.77
C LEU A 88 -9.67 -6.96 13.40
N THR A 89 -8.71 -6.55 14.23
CA THR A 89 -7.33 -7.03 14.11
C THR A 89 -7.24 -8.45 14.65
N PHE A 90 -7.01 -9.40 13.75
CA PHE A 90 -6.88 -10.81 14.08
C PHE A 90 -5.48 -11.17 14.57
N ARG A 91 -4.45 -10.59 13.94
CA ARG A 91 -3.04 -10.86 14.22
C ARG A 91 -2.21 -9.61 13.99
N GLU A 92 -1.08 -9.53 14.68
CA GLU A 92 -0.08 -8.49 14.49
C GLU A 92 1.31 -9.12 14.43
N TYR A 93 2.14 -8.69 13.47
CA TYR A 93 3.55 -9.03 13.42
C TYR A 93 4.35 -7.76 13.70
N LYS A 94 5.29 -7.85 14.63
CA LYS A 94 6.14 -6.73 15.03
C LYS A 94 7.60 -7.10 14.95
N VAL A 95 8.41 -6.19 14.43
CA VAL A 95 9.87 -6.18 14.53
C VAL A 95 10.28 -4.79 14.96
N ASP A 96 11.15 -4.69 15.94
CA ASP A 96 11.77 -3.44 16.39
C ASP A 96 13.23 -3.71 16.70
N GLU A 97 14.08 -3.50 15.71
CA GLU A 97 15.51 -3.71 15.77
C GLU A 97 16.26 -2.43 15.33
N GLY A 98 15.98 -1.32 16.01
CA GLY A 98 16.63 -0.03 15.76
C GLY A 98 16.29 0.55 14.39
N LYS A 99 17.08 0.23 13.35
CA LYS A 99 16.87 0.72 11.97
C LYS A 99 15.84 -0.10 11.19
N PHE A 100 15.41 -1.23 11.71
CA PHE A 100 14.48 -2.17 11.08
C PHE A 100 13.20 -2.24 11.89
N ASN A 101 12.11 -1.74 11.33
CA ASN A 101 10.84 -1.65 12.03
C ASN A 101 9.71 -2.21 11.18
N ALA A 102 8.98 -3.19 11.70
CA ALA A 102 7.75 -3.67 11.10
C ALA A 102 6.60 -3.65 12.10
N ASN A 103 5.44 -3.17 11.67
CA ASN A 103 4.18 -3.26 12.39
C ASN A 103 3.07 -3.64 11.40
N ILE A 104 2.77 -4.92 11.33
CA ILE A 104 1.87 -5.50 10.32
C ILE A 104 0.62 -6.02 11.01
N LYS A 105 -0.50 -5.33 10.85
CA LYS A 105 -1.81 -5.69 11.41
C LYS A 105 -2.63 -6.43 10.36
N VAL A 106 -3.04 -7.64 10.68
CA VAL A 106 -3.89 -8.48 9.84
C VAL A 106 -5.35 -8.25 10.20
N PRO A 107 -6.19 -7.69 9.30
CA PRO A 107 -7.62 -7.60 9.54
C PRO A 107 -8.30 -8.96 9.47
N SER A 108 -9.46 -9.07 10.09
CA SER A 108 -10.40 -10.18 9.94
C SER A 108 -11.83 -9.65 9.92
N ILE A 109 -12.60 -10.12 8.95
CA ILE A 109 -14.04 -9.87 8.87
C ILE A 109 -14.74 -11.00 9.63
N GLN A 110 -15.73 -10.64 10.45
CA GLN A 110 -16.49 -11.59 11.26
C GLN A 110 -17.98 -11.22 11.23
N GLY A 111 -18.83 -12.23 11.38
CA GLY A 111 -20.27 -12.06 11.49
C GLY A 111 -21.04 -12.22 10.17
N MET A 112 -20.39 -12.64 9.08
CA MET A 112 -21.10 -13.01 7.85
C MET A 112 -21.77 -14.39 8.03
N GLU A 113 -22.95 -14.57 7.43
CA GLU A 113 -23.59 -15.89 7.32
C GLU A 113 -22.88 -16.74 6.26
N ASN A 114 -22.42 -16.10 5.15
CA ASN A 114 -21.60 -16.73 4.12
C ASN A 114 -20.18 -16.97 4.62
N LYS A 115 -20.00 -18.07 5.33
CA LYS A 115 -18.69 -18.46 5.88
C LYS A 115 -17.63 -18.73 4.81
N THR A 116 -18.03 -19.08 3.60
CA THR A 116 -17.10 -19.27 2.48
C THR A 116 -16.45 -17.97 2.10
N LEU A 117 -17.22 -16.89 1.93
CA LEU A 117 -16.68 -15.56 1.62
C LEU A 117 -15.88 -15.01 2.80
N GLU A 118 -16.39 -15.09 4.02
CA GLU A 118 -15.70 -14.65 5.23
C GLU A 118 -14.31 -15.31 5.35
N ASN A 119 -14.26 -16.63 5.22
CA ASN A 119 -13.02 -17.38 5.32
C ASN A 119 -12.05 -17.04 4.16
N ALA A 120 -12.55 -16.94 2.93
CA ALA A 120 -11.70 -16.61 1.77
C ALA A 120 -11.05 -15.23 1.91
N LEU A 121 -11.80 -14.23 2.38
CA LEU A 121 -11.25 -12.88 2.64
C LEU A 121 -10.22 -12.90 3.78
N ASN A 122 -10.53 -13.59 4.88
CA ASN A 122 -9.64 -13.68 6.02
C ASN A 122 -8.35 -14.44 5.71
N GLU A 123 -8.43 -15.50 4.92
CA GLU A 123 -7.26 -16.24 4.44
C GLU A 123 -6.40 -15.39 3.49
N LYS A 124 -7.02 -14.69 2.54
CA LYS A 124 -6.34 -13.71 1.66
C LYS A 124 -5.57 -12.68 2.50
N TYR A 125 -6.20 -12.08 3.50
CA TYR A 125 -5.55 -11.07 4.35
C TYR A 125 -4.39 -11.65 5.15
N LEU A 126 -4.56 -12.84 5.68
CA LEU A 126 -3.52 -13.52 6.44
C LEU A 126 -2.31 -13.85 5.56
N GLU A 127 -2.53 -14.43 4.37
CA GLU A 127 -1.43 -14.83 3.49
C GLU A 127 -0.69 -13.61 2.90
N GLU A 128 -1.40 -12.54 2.50
CA GLU A 128 -0.76 -11.31 2.05
C GLU A 128 0.13 -10.70 3.14
N ASN A 129 -0.34 -10.63 4.37
CA ASN A 129 0.44 -10.06 5.48
C ASN A 129 1.58 -10.99 5.96
N LYS A 130 1.41 -12.31 5.87
CA LYS A 130 2.52 -13.27 6.08
C LYS A 130 3.62 -13.10 5.03
N LYS A 131 3.23 -12.93 3.77
CA LYS A 131 4.17 -12.67 2.67
C LYS A 131 4.94 -11.38 2.93
N LEU A 132 4.22 -10.29 3.24
CA LEU A 132 4.81 -9.00 3.57
C LEU A 132 5.83 -9.10 4.72
N TYR A 133 5.49 -9.82 5.79
CA TYR A 133 6.39 -10.06 6.91
C TYR A 133 7.65 -10.83 6.49
N LYS A 134 7.51 -11.89 5.67
CA LYS A 134 8.65 -12.66 5.18
C LYS A 134 9.58 -11.83 4.30
N GLU A 135 9.00 -11.01 3.41
CA GLU A 135 9.76 -10.10 2.53
C GLU A 135 10.52 -9.06 3.35
N PHE A 136 9.90 -8.50 4.39
CA PHE A 136 10.57 -7.59 5.32
C PHE A 136 11.75 -8.25 6.02
N VAL A 137 11.57 -9.45 6.57
CA VAL A 137 12.65 -10.18 7.27
C VAL A 137 13.79 -10.50 6.33
N ALA A 138 13.51 -10.97 5.11
CA ALA A 138 14.52 -11.24 4.10
C ALA A 138 15.31 -9.97 3.73
N GLY A 139 14.61 -8.84 3.47
CA GLY A 139 15.28 -7.57 3.16
C GLY A 139 16.13 -7.05 4.33
N MET A 140 15.69 -7.24 5.56
CA MET A 140 16.45 -6.90 6.76
C MET A 140 17.76 -7.76 6.87
N GLU A 141 17.67 -9.06 6.61
CA GLU A 141 18.81 -9.97 6.64
C GLU A 141 19.82 -9.61 5.53
N ASP A 142 19.34 -9.37 4.31
CA ASP A 142 20.18 -8.95 3.17
C ASP A 142 20.92 -7.63 3.45
N MET A 143 20.25 -6.64 4.05
CA MET A 143 20.88 -5.37 4.42
C MET A 143 21.95 -5.56 5.50
N LYS A 144 21.69 -6.42 6.50
CA LYS A 144 22.65 -6.75 7.56
C LYS A 144 23.86 -7.48 7.01
N GLU A 145 23.67 -8.46 6.11
CA GLU A 145 24.76 -9.23 5.49
C GLU A 145 25.60 -8.38 4.54
N SER A 146 24.96 -7.49 3.79
CA SER A 146 25.63 -6.58 2.87
C SER A 146 26.34 -5.40 3.57
N GLY A 147 26.12 -5.22 4.88
CA GLY A 147 26.67 -4.10 5.63
C GLY A 147 26.15 -2.73 5.17
N ILE A 148 24.96 -2.71 4.56
CA ILE A 148 24.29 -1.47 4.12
C ILE A 148 23.78 -0.73 5.35
N ASP A 149 24.27 0.49 5.55
CA ASP A 149 23.79 1.38 6.61
C ASP A 149 22.53 2.12 6.15
N GLY A 150 21.37 1.49 6.32
CA GLY A 150 20.08 2.03 5.89
C GLY A 150 18.97 1.71 6.88
N HIS A 151 17.80 2.31 6.65
CA HIS A 151 16.57 2.03 7.38
C HIS A 151 15.63 1.21 6.52
N LEU A 152 14.95 0.24 7.11
CA LEU A 152 13.86 -0.49 6.49
C LEU A 152 12.66 -0.49 7.42
N GLY A 153 11.55 0.07 6.94
CA GLY A 153 10.30 0.14 7.69
C GLY A 153 9.13 -0.42 6.89
N VAL A 154 8.25 -1.17 7.56
CA VAL A 154 6.98 -1.62 7.00
C VAL A 154 5.88 -1.43 8.02
N GLU A 155 4.83 -0.71 7.62
CA GLU A 155 3.58 -0.61 8.37
C GLU A 155 2.44 -1.12 7.51
N SER A 156 1.60 -1.99 8.05
CA SER A 156 0.39 -2.47 7.40
C SER A 156 -0.78 -2.43 8.36
N GLY A 157 -1.93 -2.06 7.83
CA GLY A 157 -3.15 -1.96 8.60
C GLY A 157 -4.38 -1.83 7.73
N TYR A 158 -5.46 -1.39 8.33
CA TYR A 158 -6.74 -1.20 7.65
C TYR A 158 -7.53 -0.04 8.23
N THR A 159 -8.43 0.48 7.42
CA THR A 159 -9.45 1.46 7.81
C THR A 159 -10.79 1.03 7.23
N VAL A 160 -11.84 1.10 8.01
CA VAL A 160 -13.20 0.95 7.50
C VAL A 160 -13.62 2.28 6.89
N LYS A 161 -13.75 2.31 5.56
CA LYS A 161 -14.16 3.51 4.81
C LYS A 161 -15.67 3.71 4.87
N THR A 162 -16.41 2.60 4.82
CA THR A 162 -17.87 2.60 4.84
C THR A 162 -18.37 1.44 5.66
N ASP A 163 -19.32 1.70 6.54
CA ASP A 163 -20.06 0.68 7.29
C ASP A 163 -21.51 1.16 7.46
N THR A 164 -22.36 0.84 6.48
CA THR A 164 -23.80 1.08 6.50
C THR A 164 -24.53 -0.25 6.72
N ASP A 165 -25.84 -0.23 6.81
CA ASP A 165 -26.65 -1.47 6.90
C ASP A 165 -26.42 -2.40 5.70
N ARG A 166 -25.93 -1.87 4.59
CA ARG A 166 -25.75 -2.63 3.36
C ARG A 166 -24.30 -2.77 2.91
N ILE A 167 -23.54 -1.68 2.93
CA ILE A 167 -22.17 -1.64 2.39
C ILE A 167 -21.15 -1.65 3.53
N LEU A 168 -20.18 -2.55 3.42
CA LEU A 168 -18.94 -2.52 4.17
C LEU A 168 -17.79 -2.34 3.18
N SER A 169 -17.03 -1.24 3.28
CA SER A 169 -15.81 -1.03 2.50
C SER A 169 -14.60 -0.98 3.42
N VAL A 170 -13.68 -1.92 3.22
CA VAL A 170 -12.45 -2.05 4.00
C VAL A 170 -11.26 -1.64 3.13
N ALA A 171 -10.57 -0.58 3.51
CA ALA A 171 -9.29 -0.17 2.92
C ALA A 171 -8.15 -0.80 3.72
N ARG A 172 -7.28 -1.54 3.06
CA ARG A 172 -6.05 -2.11 3.64
C ARG A 172 -4.85 -1.37 3.04
N TYR A 173 -3.90 -1.01 3.87
CA TYR A 173 -2.73 -0.26 3.42
C TYR A 173 -1.43 -0.96 3.79
N VAL A 174 -0.42 -0.71 2.97
CA VAL A 174 0.98 -1.05 3.25
C VAL A 174 1.83 0.19 3.00
N VAL A 175 2.54 0.63 4.02
CA VAL A 175 3.53 1.70 3.93
C VAL A 175 4.91 1.07 4.01
N ASN A 176 5.71 1.23 2.96
CA ASN A 176 7.11 0.84 2.94
C ASN A 176 7.98 2.09 3.08
N THR A 177 9.01 2.03 3.91
CA THR A 177 9.95 3.13 4.15
C THR A 177 11.37 2.65 3.93
N VAL A 178 11.99 3.13 2.84
CA VAL A 178 13.40 2.92 2.51
C VAL A 178 13.94 4.26 2.00
N GLY A 179 14.43 5.10 2.90
CA GLY A 179 14.79 6.49 2.57
C GLY A 179 13.56 7.41 2.42
N SER A 180 12.67 7.13 1.45
CA SER A 180 11.33 7.74 1.34
C SER A 180 10.25 6.68 1.61
N SER A 181 8.98 7.13 1.75
CA SER A 181 7.86 6.21 1.94
C SER A 181 7.03 6.04 0.67
N SER A 182 6.62 4.81 0.39
CA SER A 182 5.55 4.49 -0.56
C SER A 182 4.33 3.93 0.19
N THR A 183 3.15 4.14 -0.37
CA THR A 183 1.90 3.62 0.22
C THR A 183 1.07 2.95 -0.88
N VAL A 184 0.72 1.70 -0.64
CA VAL A 184 -0.16 0.91 -1.52
C VAL A 184 -1.45 0.63 -0.78
N MET A 185 -2.58 0.82 -1.47
CA MET A 185 -3.91 0.57 -0.93
C MET A 185 -4.55 -0.63 -1.63
N LYS A 186 -5.42 -1.33 -0.91
CA LYS A 186 -6.30 -2.36 -1.45
C LYS A 186 -7.66 -2.21 -0.79
N TYR A 187 -8.71 -2.29 -1.58
CA TYR A 187 -10.07 -2.13 -1.09
C TYR A 187 -10.86 -3.40 -1.32
N ASP A 188 -11.67 -3.77 -0.34
CA ASP A 188 -12.68 -4.80 -0.46
C ASP A 188 -14.03 -4.19 -0.09
N THR A 189 -14.93 -4.08 -1.06
CA THR A 189 -16.29 -3.56 -0.89
C THR A 189 -17.29 -4.71 -0.91
N ILE A 190 -18.09 -4.84 0.14
CA ILE A 190 -18.96 -5.99 0.40
C ILE A 190 -20.41 -5.50 0.54
N ASP A 191 -21.34 -6.16 -0.14
CA ASP A 191 -22.77 -6.09 0.18
C ASP A 191 -23.04 -7.02 1.37
N LYS A 192 -23.36 -6.46 2.53
CA LYS A 192 -23.63 -7.20 3.77
C LYS A 192 -24.95 -7.97 3.74
N GLN A 193 -25.90 -7.56 2.90
CA GLN A 193 -27.22 -8.21 2.80
C GLN A 193 -27.18 -9.40 1.85
N LYS A 194 -26.50 -9.24 0.69
CA LYS A 194 -26.32 -10.32 -0.28
C LYS A 194 -25.11 -11.20 0.03
N GLU A 195 -24.26 -10.71 0.93
CA GLU A 195 -22.98 -11.35 1.33
C GLU A 195 -22.10 -11.70 0.14
N ILE A 196 -21.87 -10.71 -0.73
CA ILE A 196 -21.03 -10.80 -1.91
C ILE A 196 -19.98 -9.70 -1.92
N LEU A 197 -18.83 -9.98 -2.53
CA LEU A 197 -17.81 -8.98 -2.86
C LEU A 197 -18.28 -8.21 -4.11
N ILE A 198 -18.32 -6.90 -4.00
CA ILE A 198 -18.60 -5.99 -5.12
C ILE A 198 -17.27 -5.67 -5.80
N THR A 199 -17.15 -5.92 -7.09
CA THR A 199 -16.00 -5.54 -7.91
C THR A 199 -16.35 -4.34 -8.79
N LEU A 200 -15.36 -3.52 -9.15
CA LEU A 200 -15.62 -2.34 -9.99
C LEU A 200 -16.36 -2.71 -11.31
N PRO A 201 -15.92 -3.73 -12.06
CA PRO A 201 -16.64 -4.14 -13.26
C PRO A 201 -18.09 -4.56 -13.01
N SER A 202 -18.41 -5.14 -11.84
CA SER A 202 -19.76 -5.62 -11.55
C SER A 202 -20.81 -4.52 -11.38
N LEU A 203 -20.38 -3.28 -11.27
CA LEU A 203 -21.25 -2.11 -11.16
C LEU A 203 -21.76 -1.63 -12.53
N PHE A 204 -21.11 -2.04 -13.62
CA PHE A 204 -21.31 -1.49 -14.96
C PHE A 204 -21.80 -2.53 -15.97
N LYS A 205 -22.53 -2.07 -16.97
CA LYS A 205 -23.08 -2.91 -18.05
C LYS A 205 -22.02 -3.48 -18.98
N ASP A 206 -20.94 -2.72 -19.18
CA ASP A 206 -19.82 -3.08 -20.06
C ASP A 206 -18.54 -2.30 -19.65
N SER A 207 -17.46 -2.45 -20.41
CA SER A 207 -16.16 -1.85 -20.13
C SER A 207 -16.04 -0.34 -20.43
N SER A 208 -17.08 0.31 -20.91
CA SER A 208 -17.06 1.75 -21.24
C SER A 208 -16.83 2.64 -20.00
N TYR A 209 -17.11 2.11 -18.80
CA TYR A 209 -16.83 2.80 -17.55
C TYR A 209 -15.36 3.20 -17.39
N VAL A 210 -14.45 2.40 -17.94
CA VAL A 210 -13.01 2.69 -17.88
C VAL A 210 -12.70 4.04 -18.52
N GLU A 211 -13.24 4.28 -19.72
CA GLU A 211 -13.02 5.55 -20.42
C GLU A 211 -13.77 6.71 -19.76
N ILE A 212 -15.05 6.52 -19.46
CA ILE A 212 -15.90 7.56 -18.88
C ILE A 212 -15.33 8.07 -17.52
N ILE A 213 -14.95 7.14 -16.66
CA ILE A 213 -14.37 7.48 -15.36
C ILE A 213 -12.99 8.14 -15.55
N SER A 214 -12.18 7.66 -16.49
CA SER A 214 -10.85 8.22 -16.75
C SER A 214 -10.91 9.66 -17.21
N GLU A 215 -11.80 9.99 -18.14
CA GLU A 215 -11.98 11.37 -18.61
C GLU A 215 -12.49 12.26 -17.48
N ASN A 216 -13.46 11.81 -16.69
CA ASN A 216 -13.93 12.56 -15.54
C ASN A 216 -12.81 12.84 -14.52
N ILE A 217 -11.96 11.86 -14.24
CA ILE A 217 -10.80 12.04 -13.35
C ILE A 217 -9.80 13.05 -13.91
N LYS A 218 -9.51 12.99 -15.22
CA LYS A 218 -8.62 13.98 -15.87
C LYS A 218 -9.16 15.40 -15.74
N GLU A 219 -10.46 15.60 -15.96
CA GLU A 219 -11.12 16.89 -15.76
C GLU A 219 -10.96 17.38 -14.32
N GLN A 220 -11.21 16.53 -13.33
CA GLN A 220 -11.05 16.86 -11.92
C GLN A 220 -9.58 17.23 -11.58
N MET A 221 -8.60 16.48 -12.10
CA MET A 221 -7.18 16.77 -11.92
C MET A 221 -6.80 18.15 -12.47
N LEU A 222 -7.28 18.48 -13.68
CA LEU A 222 -7.06 19.80 -14.32
C LEU A 222 -7.72 20.93 -13.52
N GLU A 223 -8.95 20.74 -13.05
CA GLU A 223 -9.66 21.76 -12.26
C GLU A 223 -8.99 21.96 -10.90
N GLN A 224 -8.58 20.89 -10.24
CA GLN A 224 -7.87 20.99 -8.97
C GLN A 224 -6.53 21.70 -9.11
N HIS A 225 -5.78 21.43 -10.17
CA HIS A 225 -4.52 22.13 -10.46
C HIS A 225 -4.76 23.62 -10.75
N LYS A 226 -5.79 23.97 -11.53
CA LYS A 226 -6.16 25.38 -11.79
C LYS A 226 -6.55 26.14 -10.53
N SER A 227 -7.18 25.45 -9.58
CA SER A 227 -7.59 26.05 -8.31
C SER A 227 -6.45 26.17 -7.29
N ASP A 228 -5.45 25.27 -7.37
CA ASP A 228 -4.30 25.22 -6.48
C ASP A 228 -3.09 24.65 -7.25
N GLU A 229 -2.14 25.51 -7.61
CA GLU A 229 -0.93 25.13 -8.35
C GLU A 229 -0.03 24.12 -7.61
N ASN A 230 -0.21 23.94 -6.31
CA ASN A 230 0.50 22.91 -5.53
C ASN A 230 -0.09 21.51 -5.75
N LYS A 231 -1.31 21.39 -6.30
CA LYS A 231 -1.88 20.12 -6.73
C LYS A 231 -1.35 19.77 -8.11
N VAL A 232 -0.38 18.90 -8.15
CA VAL A 232 0.30 18.48 -9.38
C VAL A 232 -0.11 17.05 -9.72
N TYR A 233 -0.60 16.84 -10.93
CA TYR A 233 -0.96 15.52 -11.44
C TYR A 233 -0.18 15.16 -12.68
N TRP A 234 0.11 13.91 -12.87
CA TRP A 234 0.82 13.42 -14.05
C TRP A 234 -0.15 13.20 -15.20
N ILE A 235 -0.51 14.29 -15.88
CA ILE A 235 -1.41 14.30 -17.04
C ILE A 235 -0.65 14.83 -18.25
N GLU A 236 -0.99 14.32 -19.42
CA GLU A 236 -0.42 14.78 -20.69
C GLU A 236 -0.62 16.30 -20.86
N GLY A 237 0.44 17.02 -21.25
CA GLY A 237 0.40 18.49 -21.41
C GLY A 237 0.76 19.28 -20.15
N MET A 238 0.97 18.66 -19.00
CA MET A 238 1.32 19.35 -17.73
C MET A 238 2.83 19.53 -17.50
N GLY A 239 3.66 19.45 -18.55
CA GLY A 239 5.11 19.70 -18.42
C GLY A 239 5.86 18.65 -17.61
N LEU A 240 5.45 17.38 -17.74
CA LEU A 240 6.02 16.23 -17.02
C LEU A 240 7.51 16.05 -17.33
N ASP A 241 8.24 15.50 -16.36
CA ASP A 241 9.56 14.94 -16.57
C ASP A 241 9.47 13.84 -17.65
N PRO A 242 10.42 13.76 -18.61
CA PRO A 242 10.41 12.75 -19.67
C PRO A 242 10.34 11.29 -19.20
N VAL A 243 10.66 11.03 -17.94
CA VAL A 243 10.63 9.67 -17.33
C VAL A 243 9.27 9.35 -16.73
N THR A 244 8.42 10.33 -16.50
CA THR A 244 7.11 10.14 -15.88
C THR A 244 6.06 9.81 -16.92
N GLU A 245 5.45 8.62 -16.80
CA GLU A 245 4.32 8.26 -17.65
C GLU A 245 3.05 9.00 -17.20
N PRO A 246 2.37 9.70 -18.11
CA PRO A 246 1.14 10.40 -17.78
C PRO A 246 -0.01 9.43 -17.53
N PHE A 247 -0.91 9.78 -16.60
CA PHE A 247 -2.17 9.10 -16.44
C PHE A 247 -2.98 9.15 -17.72
N ARG A 248 -3.35 7.99 -18.23
CA ARG A 248 -4.17 7.85 -19.45
C ARG A 248 -5.57 7.35 -19.13
N LYS A 249 -5.67 6.27 -18.39
CA LYS A 249 -6.93 5.65 -17.99
C LYS A 249 -6.75 4.79 -16.74
N ILE A 250 -7.86 4.58 -16.02
CA ILE A 250 -7.92 3.64 -14.91
C ILE A 250 -7.73 2.19 -15.39
N SER A 251 -7.27 1.32 -14.49
CA SER A 251 -7.39 -0.12 -14.68
C SER A 251 -8.85 -0.55 -14.64
N GLY A 252 -9.21 -1.63 -15.34
CA GLY A 252 -10.53 -2.24 -15.20
C GLY A 252 -10.82 -2.74 -13.77
N GLU A 253 -9.77 -3.01 -12.99
CA GLU A 253 -9.86 -3.41 -11.58
C GLU A 253 -9.24 -2.34 -10.65
N GLN A 254 -9.37 -1.05 -11.02
CA GLN A 254 -8.86 0.05 -10.20
C GLN A 254 -9.39 -0.03 -8.78
N ASN A 255 -8.56 0.36 -7.82
CA ASN A 255 -8.96 0.48 -6.42
C ASN A 255 -10.14 1.44 -6.29
N PHE A 256 -11.19 1.00 -5.60
CA PHE A 256 -12.40 1.80 -5.38
C PHE A 256 -13.08 1.44 -4.07
N TYR A 257 -13.94 2.31 -3.62
CA TYR A 257 -14.95 2.00 -2.62
C TYR A 257 -16.23 2.82 -2.88
N ILE A 258 -17.31 2.44 -2.20
CA ILE A 258 -18.57 3.18 -2.20
C ILE A 258 -18.68 3.80 -0.82
N ASP A 259 -18.87 5.10 -0.75
CA ASP A 259 -18.99 5.82 0.51
C ASP A 259 -20.38 5.67 1.17
N SER A 260 -20.59 6.27 2.33
CA SER A 260 -21.85 6.18 3.07
C SER A 260 -23.03 6.91 2.38
N GLU A 261 -22.76 7.80 1.44
CA GLU A 261 -23.75 8.51 0.62
C GLU A 261 -24.08 7.77 -0.68
N GLY A 262 -23.40 6.65 -0.94
CA GLY A 262 -23.53 5.87 -2.17
C GLY A 262 -22.76 6.45 -3.35
N LYS A 263 -21.71 7.23 -3.11
CA LYS A 263 -20.82 7.75 -4.16
C LYS A 263 -19.70 6.76 -4.45
N LEU A 264 -19.37 6.62 -5.73
CA LEU A 264 -18.21 5.84 -6.18
C LEU A 264 -16.96 6.68 -5.99
N ILE A 265 -15.98 6.13 -5.25
CA ILE A 265 -14.67 6.74 -5.06
C ILE A 265 -13.63 5.87 -5.74
N ILE A 266 -12.84 6.45 -6.65
CA ILE A 266 -11.68 5.80 -7.28
C ILE A 266 -10.42 6.25 -6.53
N SER A 267 -9.58 5.29 -6.17
CA SER A 267 -8.36 5.53 -5.39
C SER A 267 -7.11 5.13 -6.17
N PHE A 268 -6.07 5.94 -6.03
CA PHE A 268 -4.75 5.74 -6.60
C PHE A 268 -3.70 5.69 -5.50
N ASP A 269 -2.74 4.82 -5.67
CA ASP A 269 -1.61 4.69 -4.75
C ASP A 269 -0.72 5.93 -4.75
N LYS A 270 0.07 6.08 -3.70
CA LYS A 270 1.09 7.13 -3.66
C LYS A 270 2.09 6.93 -4.80
N TYR A 271 2.36 7.96 -5.57
CA TYR A 271 3.15 7.97 -6.81
C TYR A 271 2.48 7.33 -8.03
N GLU A 272 1.20 7.01 -8.01
CA GLU A 272 0.53 6.42 -9.17
C GLU A 272 0.14 7.50 -10.21
N VAL A 273 -0.40 8.63 -9.74
CA VAL A 273 -0.89 9.71 -10.62
C VAL A 273 -0.41 11.11 -10.21
N ALA A 274 0.37 11.21 -9.14
CA ALA A 274 0.83 12.47 -8.57
C ALA A 274 2.15 12.30 -7.81
N PRO A 275 2.93 13.38 -7.59
CA PRO A 275 4.13 13.34 -6.75
C PRO A 275 3.83 12.86 -5.33
N GLY A 276 4.81 12.20 -4.71
CA GLY A 276 4.64 11.56 -3.41
C GLY A 276 4.23 12.46 -2.24
N TYR A 277 4.44 13.77 -2.32
CA TYR A 277 3.97 14.71 -1.30
C TYR A 277 2.44 14.84 -1.28
N MET A 278 1.78 14.52 -2.39
CA MET A 278 0.32 14.51 -2.47
C MET A 278 -0.33 13.26 -1.85
N GLY A 279 0.45 12.22 -1.55
CA GLY A 279 -0.05 11.01 -0.91
C GLY A 279 -0.97 10.18 -1.82
N ILE A 280 -1.93 9.49 -1.21
CA ILE A 280 -3.00 8.75 -1.89
C ILE A 280 -3.97 9.76 -2.51
N GLN A 281 -4.37 9.51 -3.76
CA GLN A 281 -5.35 10.35 -4.45
C GLN A 281 -6.69 9.62 -4.56
N GLU A 282 -7.75 10.29 -4.15
CA GLU A 282 -9.12 9.76 -4.20
C GLU A 282 -10.01 10.74 -4.98
N PHE A 283 -10.76 10.21 -5.96
CA PHE A 283 -11.66 10.99 -6.81
C PHE A 283 -13.09 10.49 -6.65
N ILE A 284 -13.99 11.40 -6.31
CA ILE A 284 -15.43 11.13 -6.27
C ILE A 284 -15.94 11.19 -7.70
N ILE A 285 -16.58 10.12 -8.16
CA ILE A 285 -17.17 10.07 -9.49
C ILE A 285 -18.61 10.55 -9.40
N PRO A 286 -18.99 11.66 -10.08
CA PRO A 286 -20.35 12.12 -10.11
C PRO A 286 -21.29 11.04 -10.64
N THR A 287 -22.36 10.75 -9.91
CA THR A 287 -23.32 9.70 -10.31
C THR A 287 -23.90 9.98 -11.69
N GLU A 288 -24.12 11.24 -12.02
CA GLU A 288 -24.66 11.70 -13.30
C GLU A 288 -23.74 11.30 -14.48
N ALA A 289 -22.43 11.27 -14.27
CA ALA A 289 -21.46 10.89 -15.32
C ALA A 289 -21.52 9.40 -15.69
N ILE A 290 -22.00 8.56 -14.78
CA ILE A 290 -22.00 7.11 -14.93
C ILE A 290 -23.39 6.47 -14.91
N ALA A 291 -24.45 7.24 -14.68
CA ALA A 291 -25.82 6.74 -14.47
C ALA A 291 -26.30 5.81 -15.61
N ASP A 292 -26.04 6.19 -16.86
CA ASP A 292 -26.51 5.44 -18.03
C ASP A 292 -25.81 4.09 -18.24
N ILE A 293 -24.63 3.93 -17.66
CA ILE A 293 -23.82 2.72 -17.79
C ILE A 293 -23.85 1.81 -16.56
N LEU A 294 -24.49 2.25 -15.46
CA LEU A 294 -24.69 1.41 -14.28
C LEU A 294 -25.62 0.23 -14.59
N VAL A 295 -25.32 -0.96 -14.06
CA VAL A 295 -26.23 -2.12 -14.07
C VAL A 295 -27.51 -1.79 -13.32
N SER A 296 -27.37 -1.07 -12.21
CA SER A 296 -28.48 -0.58 -11.39
C SER A 296 -28.02 0.56 -10.50
N ASN A 297 -28.97 1.29 -9.94
CA ASN A 297 -28.72 2.31 -8.89
C ASN A 297 -28.78 1.73 -7.46
N GLU A 298 -28.55 0.44 -7.33
CA GLU A 298 -28.66 -0.28 -6.05
C GLU A 298 -27.58 0.15 -5.05
N TYR A 299 -26.36 0.40 -5.54
CA TYR A 299 -25.21 0.77 -4.70
C TYR A 299 -24.79 2.21 -4.89
N ILE A 300 -24.90 2.74 -6.09
CA ILE A 300 -24.49 4.10 -6.45
C ILE A 300 -25.73 4.98 -6.61
N LYS A 301 -25.72 6.15 -5.94
CA LYS A 301 -26.86 7.06 -5.83
C LYS A 301 -26.50 8.48 -6.18
#